data_7b5cbfb0e66c0fbc202497a53c63abec
#
_entry.id   7b5cbfb0e66c0fbc202497a53c63abec
#
_cell.length_a   1.000
_cell.length_b   1.000
_cell.length_c   1.000
_cell.angle_alpha   90.00
_cell.angle_beta   90.00
_cell.angle_gamma   90.00
#
_symmetry.space_group_name_H-M   'P 1'
#
loop_
_entity.id
_entity.type
_entity.pdbx_description
1 polymer ?
#
loop_
_entity_poly.entity_id
_entity_poly.type
_entity_poly.pdbx_seq_one_letter_code
_entity_poly.pdbx_strand_id
1 'polypeptide(L)'
;IVTGVDLNHLSDEEWEVIEAAWYEHAVLVFTGQHIEEAAHVALGERIGELEQLVADRKSVPISNRKVDGSAVDAESDHFKILKGNEGWHTDSTYMPLSARASILAAQVVPEEGGQTEWADMRAAYDALDNPTREQIAALAAYHSLFYSQSKVGHNPAKGASYGLNDQDVPLRPLVKLHPVTQRPALFIGRHAYGIPGLSESESEALLERLMVFACQPPRVFGHTWTPGDVVMWDNRCVLHRARPYNYDKPRIMRHVRVAGDPRTEAGIRV
;
A
#
# COMPACT_ATOMS: atom_id res chain seq x y z
N ILE A 1 1.62 -16.76 7.98
CA ILE A 1 0.28 -17.30 7.64
C ILE A 1 -0.43 -17.55 8.95
N VAL A 2 -1.69 -17.09 9.04
CA VAL A 2 -2.58 -17.29 10.18
C VAL A 2 -3.54 -18.42 9.84
N THR A 3 -3.72 -19.35 10.75
CA THR A 3 -4.60 -20.53 10.63
C THR A 3 -5.46 -20.68 11.87
N GLY A 4 -6.57 -21.40 11.74
CA GLY A 4 -7.44 -21.69 12.89
C GLY A 4 -8.39 -20.57 13.28
N VAL A 5 -8.60 -19.57 12.40
CA VAL A 5 -9.55 -18.48 12.57
C VAL A 5 -10.52 -18.41 11.40
N ASP A 6 -11.73 -17.93 11.64
CA ASP A 6 -12.72 -17.59 10.62
C ASP A 6 -12.97 -16.07 10.65
N LEU A 7 -12.51 -15.37 9.63
CA LEU A 7 -12.66 -13.91 9.55
C LEU A 7 -14.12 -13.46 9.41
N ASN A 8 -15.05 -14.34 9.06
CA ASN A 8 -16.49 -14.03 9.03
C ASN A 8 -17.11 -14.00 10.43
N HIS A 9 -16.46 -14.65 11.41
CA HIS A 9 -16.97 -14.80 12.78
C HIS A 9 -15.89 -14.50 13.83
N LEU A 10 -15.02 -13.52 13.57
CA LEU A 10 -13.85 -13.19 14.38
C LEU A 10 -14.26 -12.66 15.76
N SER A 11 -13.85 -13.34 16.84
CA SER A 11 -14.04 -12.92 18.22
C SER A 11 -13.07 -11.78 18.62
N ASP A 12 -13.32 -11.17 19.78
CA ASP A 12 -12.44 -10.09 20.27
C ASP A 12 -11.12 -10.68 20.78
N GLU A 13 -11.13 -11.85 21.39
CA GLU A 13 -9.93 -12.55 21.85
C GLU A 13 -9.02 -12.96 20.67
N GLU A 14 -9.60 -13.47 19.58
CA GLU A 14 -8.85 -13.79 18.37
C GLU A 14 -8.26 -12.53 17.74
N TRP A 15 -9.03 -11.42 17.75
CA TRP A 15 -8.55 -10.15 17.22
C TRP A 15 -7.33 -9.63 17.99
N GLU A 16 -7.32 -9.69 19.33
CA GLU A 16 -6.16 -9.26 20.14
C GLU A 16 -4.88 -10.02 19.74
N VAL A 17 -4.98 -11.32 19.49
CA VAL A 17 -3.84 -12.13 19.03
C VAL A 17 -3.42 -11.75 17.62
N ILE A 18 -4.38 -11.54 16.72
CA ILE A 18 -4.12 -11.11 15.34
C ILE A 18 -3.48 -9.73 15.30
N GLU A 19 -3.98 -8.78 16.09
CA GLU A 19 -3.43 -7.42 16.15
C GLU A 19 -1.98 -7.43 16.65
N ALA A 20 -1.67 -8.19 17.70
CA ALA A 20 -0.30 -8.35 18.19
C ALA A 20 0.62 -8.94 17.12
N ALA A 21 0.19 -10.01 16.45
CA ALA A 21 0.94 -10.62 15.35
C ALA A 21 1.11 -9.65 14.15
N TRP A 22 0.10 -8.82 13.88
CA TRP A 22 0.17 -7.83 12.81
C TRP A 22 1.23 -6.75 13.10
N TYR A 23 1.32 -6.24 14.31
CA TYR A 23 2.39 -5.30 14.68
C TYR A 23 3.79 -5.94 14.62
N GLU A 24 3.91 -7.22 14.95
CA GLU A 24 5.18 -7.94 14.85
C GLU A 24 5.61 -8.18 13.41
N HIS A 25 4.71 -8.73 12.59
CA HIS A 25 5.01 -9.24 11.25
C HIS A 25 4.68 -8.26 10.11
N ALA A 26 3.88 -7.23 10.36
CA ALA A 26 3.38 -6.22 9.41
C ALA A 26 2.49 -6.76 8.28
N VAL A 27 2.59 -8.01 7.88
CA VAL A 27 1.79 -8.65 6.83
C VAL A 27 1.25 -9.98 7.37
N LEU A 28 -0.06 -10.14 7.36
CA LEU A 28 -0.72 -11.39 7.75
C LEU A 28 -1.53 -11.95 6.59
N VAL A 29 -1.35 -13.25 6.32
CA VAL A 29 -2.05 -13.99 5.28
C VAL A 29 -3.01 -14.98 5.92
N PHE A 30 -4.27 -14.92 5.52
CA PHE A 30 -5.35 -15.82 5.91
C PHE A 30 -5.83 -16.55 4.66
N THR A 31 -5.57 -17.83 4.56
CA THR A 31 -5.90 -18.62 3.36
C THR A 31 -7.34 -19.15 3.43
N GLY A 32 -8.02 -19.17 2.27
CA GLY A 32 -9.31 -19.85 2.08
C GLY A 32 -10.46 -19.28 2.91
N GLN A 33 -10.44 -18.01 3.31
CA GLN A 33 -11.44 -17.41 4.19
C GLN A 33 -12.78 -17.13 3.49
N HIS A 34 -12.76 -16.88 2.18
CA HIS A 34 -13.96 -16.49 1.43
C HIS A 34 -14.79 -15.42 2.14
N ILE A 35 -14.08 -14.38 2.66
CA ILE A 35 -14.66 -13.37 3.52
C ILE A 35 -15.81 -12.63 2.84
N GLU A 36 -16.94 -12.50 3.55
CA GLU A 36 -18.09 -11.72 3.12
C GLU A 36 -17.78 -10.21 3.19
N GLU A 37 -18.48 -9.40 2.39
CA GLU A 37 -18.21 -7.95 2.34
C GLU A 37 -18.40 -7.26 3.68
N ALA A 38 -19.45 -7.64 4.42
CA ALA A 38 -19.73 -7.09 5.75
C ALA A 38 -18.60 -7.42 6.75
N ALA A 39 -18.13 -8.67 6.75
CA ALA A 39 -17.02 -9.10 7.61
C ALA A 39 -15.69 -8.44 7.21
N HIS A 40 -15.45 -8.28 5.91
CA HIS A 40 -14.27 -7.57 5.39
C HIS A 40 -14.24 -6.10 5.85
N VAL A 41 -15.38 -5.42 5.79
CA VAL A 41 -15.54 -4.06 6.31
C VAL A 41 -15.34 -4.03 7.82
N ALA A 42 -16.00 -4.93 8.57
CA ALA A 42 -15.89 -5.02 10.03
C ALA A 42 -14.44 -5.28 10.48
N LEU A 43 -13.69 -6.11 9.75
CA LEU A 43 -12.26 -6.34 10.02
C LEU A 43 -11.45 -5.04 9.89
N GLY A 44 -11.73 -4.23 8.87
CA GLY A 44 -11.09 -2.92 8.74
C GLY A 44 -11.48 -1.95 9.85
N GLU A 45 -12.75 -1.93 10.26
CA GLU A 45 -13.26 -1.07 11.33
C GLU A 45 -12.68 -1.40 12.71
N ARG A 46 -12.23 -2.65 12.94
CA ARG A 46 -11.45 -3.01 14.15
C ARG A 46 -10.11 -2.28 14.23
N ILE A 47 -9.50 -1.99 13.08
CA ILE A 47 -8.21 -1.27 13.01
C ILE A 47 -8.42 0.24 13.19
N GLY A 48 -9.47 0.79 12.59
CA GLY A 48 -9.75 2.22 12.65
C GLY A 48 -10.79 2.69 11.64
N GLU A 49 -10.90 4.00 11.47
CA GLU A 49 -11.79 4.62 10.49
C GLU A 49 -11.38 4.21 9.07
N LEU A 50 -12.38 3.88 8.25
CA LEU A 50 -12.12 3.47 6.87
C LEU A 50 -11.95 4.68 5.96
N GLU A 51 -10.99 4.57 5.05
CA GLU A 51 -10.75 5.58 4.04
C GLU A 51 -11.81 5.49 2.93
N GLN A 52 -12.41 6.61 2.58
CA GLN A 52 -13.44 6.70 1.55
C GLN A 52 -12.81 6.80 0.15
N LEU A 53 -12.48 5.66 -0.45
CA LEU A 53 -11.86 5.60 -1.79
C LEU A 53 -12.87 5.91 -2.91
N VAL A 54 -14.12 5.55 -2.69
CA VAL A 54 -15.27 5.82 -3.57
C VAL A 54 -16.43 6.24 -2.67
N ALA A 55 -17.19 7.25 -3.08
CA ALA A 55 -18.35 7.74 -2.33
C ALA A 55 -19.31 6.57 -2.02
N ASP A 56 -19.79 6.54 -0.78
CA ASP A 56 -20.75 5.56 -0.26
C ASP A 56 -20.30 4.08 -0.30
N ARG A 57 -18.99 3.81 -0.48
CA ARG A 57 -18.43 2.46 -0.47
C ARG A 57 -17.27 2.33 0.50
N LYS A 58 -17.42 1.42 1.47
CA LYS A 58 -16.37 1.05 2.43
C LYS A 58 -15.40 -0.01 1.89
N SER A 59 -15.87 -0.82 0.93
CA SER A 59 -15.09 -1.84 0.25
C SER A 59 -15.15 -1.58 -1.26
N VAL A 60 -14.01 -1.58 -1.93
CA VAL A 60 -13.91 -1.26 -3.37
C VAL A 60 -13.25 -2.40 -4.14
N PRO A 61 -13.68 -2.67 -5.39
CA PRO A 61 -13.00 -3.63 -6.23
C PRO A 61 -11.68 -3.06 -6.76
N ILE A 62 -10.62 -3.89 -6.74
CA ILE A 62 -9.43 -3.72 -7.56
C ILE A 62 -9.53 -4.78 -8.65
N SER A 63 -9.95 -4.38 -9.85
CA SER A 63 -10.38 -5.31 -10.90
C SER A 63 -10.01 -4.82 -12.29
N ASN A 64 -9.57 -5.74 -13.15
CA ASN A 64 -9.45 -5.52 -14.60
C ASN A 64 -10.74 -5.89 -15.36
N ARG A 65 -11.86 -6.08 -14.65
CA ARG A 65 -13.19 -6.31 -15.20
C ARG A 65 -14.17 -5.23 -14.74
N LYS A 66 -15.07 -4.84 -15.64
CA LYS A 66 -16.23 -4.01 -15.32
C LYS A 66 -17.30 -4.86 -14.61
N VAL A 67 -18.34 -4.20 -14.11
CA VAL A 67 -19.46 -4.85 -13.43
C VAL A 67 -20.19 -5.88 -14.33
N ASP A 68 -20.23 -5.63 -15.64
CA ASP A 68 -20.83 -6.53 -16.62
C ASP A 68 -19.91 -7.70 -17.04
N GLY A 69 -18.72 -7.82 -16.42
CA GLY A 69 -17.73 -8.86 -16.71
C GLY A 69 -16.81 -8.55 -17.91
N SER A 70 -17.07 -7.50 -18.68
CA SER A 70 -16.20 -7.10 -19.79
C SER A 70 -14.85 -6.59 -19.29
N ALA A 71 -13.81 -6.69 -20.13
CA ALA A 71 -12.49 -6.17 -19.80
C ALA A 71 -12.51 -4.64 -19.67
N VAL A 72 -11.72 -4.13 -18.74
CA VAL A 72 -11.44 -2.69 -18.68
C VAL A 72 -10.58 -2.30 -19.87
N ASP A 73 -10.92 -1.18 -20.51
CA ASP A 73 -10.17 -0.66 -21.65
C ASP A 73 -8.72 -0.31 -21.22
N ALA A 74 -7.74 -0.84 -21.96
CA ALA A 74 -6.32 -0.65 -21.69
C ALA A 74 -5.88 0.82 -21.78
N GLU A 75 -6.60 1.65 -22.55
CA GLU A 75 -6.32 3.09 -22.68
C GLU A 75 -7.00 3.94 -21.61
N SER A 76 -7.90 3.35 -20.80
CA SER A 76 -8.59 4.07 -19.74
C SER A 76 -7.67 4.46 -18.59
N ASP A 77 -7.99 5.57 -17.92
CA ASP A 77 -7.29 6.00 -16.69
C ASP A 77 -7.36 4.92 -15.62
N HIS A 78 -8.50 4.21 -15.51
CA HIS A 78 -8.65 3.12 -14.55
C HIS A 78 -7.63 2.00 -14.78
N PHE A 79 -7.43 1.56 -16.03
CA PHE A 79 -6.44 0.52 -16.34
C PHE A 79 -5.02 0.99 -16.07
N LYS A 80 -4.68 2.23 -16.46
CA LYS A 80 -3.35 2.82 -16.24
C LYS A 80 -3.04 2.97 -14.75
N ILE A 81 -4.03 3.36 -13.94
CA ILE A 81 -3.90 3.40 -12.48
C ILE A 81 -3.73 1.99 -11.91
N LEU A 82 -4.54 1.02 -12.36
CA LEU A 82 -4.43 -0.38 -11.95
C LEU A 82 -3.03 -0.95 -12.24
N LYS A 83 -2.51 -0.70 -13.44
CA LYS A 83 -1.14 -1.09 -13.82
C LYS A 83 -0.08 -0.36 -13.02
N GLY A 84 -0.35 0.85 -12.59
CA GLY A 84 0.51 1.60 -11.69
C GLY A 84 0.82 0.89 -10.37
N ASN A 85 -0.04 -0.03 -9.91
CA ASN A 85 0.19 -0.83 -8.71
C ASN A 85 1.31 -1.87 -8.87
N GLU A 86 1.89 -2.04 -10.06
CA GLU A 86 3.11 -2.83 -10.26
C GLU A 86 4.36 -2.14 -9.71
N GLY A 87 4.33 -0.84 -9.48
CA GLY A 87 5.40 -0.11 -8.81
C GLY A 87 5.31 -0.20 -7.29
N TRP A 88 6.45 -0.31 -6.61
CA TRP A 88 6.53 -0.33 -5.15
C TRP A 88 5.94 0.94 -4.53
N HIS A 89 4.95 0.80 -3.65
CA HIS A 89 4.25 1.93 -3.03
C HIS A 89 3.71 1.57 -1.64
N THR A 90 3.35 2.62 -0.94
CA THR A 90 2.49 2.59 0.25
C THR A 90 1.22 3.34 -0.09
N ASP A 91 0.09 2.85 0.38
CA ASP A 91 -1.22 3.44 0.09
C ASP A 91 -1.36 4.86 0.65
N SER A 92 -2.04 5.72 -0.10
CA SER A 92 -2.46 7.08 0.30
C SER A 92 -1.34 8.02 0.78
N THR A 93 -0.07 7.73 0.50
CA THR A 93 1.01 8.63 0.90
C THR A 93 0.93 10.01 0.24
N TYR A 94 0.23 10.11 -0.87
CA TYR A 94 -0.05 11.34 -1.61
C TYR A 94 -1.28 12.11 -1.09
N MET A 95 -2.00 11.55 -0.10
CA MET A 95 -3.15 12.20 0.56
C MET A 95 -2.68 12.99 1.78
N PRO A 96 -3.47 13.92 2.31
CA PRO A 96 -3.15 14.63 3.55
C PRO A 96 -2.82 13.68 4.71
N LEU A 97 -3.55 12.55 4.82
CA LEU A 97 -3.25 11.44 5.73
C LEU A 97 -2.87 10.22 4.91
N SER A 98 -1.72 9.59 5.22
CA SER A 98 -1.38 8.30 4.61
C SER A 98 -2.17 7.17 5.26
N ALA A 99 -2.45 6.10 4.52
CA ALA A 99 -3.19 4.97 5.05
C ALA A 99 -2.45 4.28 6.22
N ARG A 100 -3.22 3.83 7.23
CA ARG A 100 -2.72 3.00 8.33
C ARG A 100 -2.56 1.56 7.90
N ALA A 101 -3.60 1.00 7.31
CA ALA A 101 -3.67 -0.41 6.96
C ALA A 101 -4.45 -0.62 5.66
N SER A 102 -4.20 -1.76 5.04
CA SER A 102 -4.99 -2.23 3.91
C SER A 102 -5.29 -3.71 4.07
N ILE A 103 -6.47 -4.12 3.61
CA ILE A 103 -6.94 -5.49 3.61
C ILE A 103 -7.42 -5.82 2.21
N LEU A 104 -6.83 -6.84 1.60
CA LEU A 104 -7.14 -7.28 0.26
C LEU A 104 -7.67 -8.72 0.28
N ALA A 105 -8.85 -8.94 -0.30
CA ALA A 105 -9.51 -10.23 -0.39
C ALA A 105 -9.58 -10.69 -1.86
N ALA A 106 -9.12 -11.90 -2.14
CA ALA A 106 -9.12 -12.47 -3.48
C ALA A 106 -10.47 -13.12 -3.82
N GLN A 107 -11.10 -12.65 -4.90
CA GLN A 107 -12.33 -13.23 -5.44
C GLN A 107 -12.06 -14.09 -6.68
N VAL A 108 -11.36 -13.51 -7.65
CA VAL A 108 -10.92 -14.19 -8.88
C VAL A 108 -9.46 -13.86 -9.12
N VAL A 109 -8.66 -14.84 -9.39
CA VAL A 109 -7.22 -14.69 -9.62
C VAL A 109 -6.80 -15.39 -10.92
N PRO A 110 -5.82 -14.87 -11.66
CA PRO A 110 -5.27 -15.54 -12.82
C PRO A 110 -4.48 -16.79 -12.38
N GLU A 111 -4.36 -17.78 -13.26
CA GLU A 111 -3.58 -18.99 -13.01
C GLU A 111 -2.09 -18.71 -12.83
N GLU A 112 -1.58 -17.69 -13.53
CA GLU A 112 -0.17 -17.27 -13.49
C GLU A 112 -0.04 -15.75 -13.31
N GLY A 113 0.96 -15.34 -12.53
CA GLY A 113 1.20 -13.93 -12.25
C GLY A 113 0.24 -13.35 -11.22
N GLY A 114 0.22 -12.02 -11.09
CA GLY A 114 -0.71 -11.31 -10.21
C GLY A 114 -0.46 -11.50 -8.71
N GLN A 115 0.68 -12.07 -8.31
CA GLN A 115 1.10 -12.10 -6.91
C GLN A 115 1.14 -10.69 -6.34
N THR A 116 1.09 -10.58 -5.01
CA THR A 116 1.44 -9.34 -4.33
C THR A 116 2.72 -9.57 -3.55
N GLU A 117 3.62 -8.60 -3.64
CA GLU A 117 4.86 -8.58 -2.89
C GLU A 117 4.85 -7.44 -1.89
N TRP A 118 5.44 -7.67 -0.72
CA TRP A 118 5.65 -6.68 0.34
C TRP A 118 7.13 -6.63 0.70
N ALA A 119 7.66 -5.41 0.88
CA ALA A 119 9.01 -5.18 1.34
C ALA A 119 8.96 -4.58 2.75
N ASP A 120 9.63 -5.21 3.73
CA ASP A 120 9.70 -4.73 5.11
C ASP A 120 10.66 -3.54 5.22
N MET A 121 10.10 -2.36 5.40
CA MET A 121 10.85 -1.11 5.49
C MET A 121 11.57 -0.93 6.83
N ARG A 122 11.19 -1.69 7.86
CA ARG A 122 11.91 -1.77 9.15
C ARG A 122 13.21 -2.55 8.95
N ALA A 123 13.11 -3.73 8.34
CA ALA A 123 14.28 -4.55 8.01
C ALA A 123 15.20 -3.83 7.00
N ALA A 124 14.63 -3.04 6.09
CA ALA A 124 15.41 -2.22 5.18
C ALA A 124 16.20 -1.13 5.93
N TYR A 125 15.56 -0.42 6.86
CA TYR A 125 16.24 0.57 7.69
C TYR A 125 17.33 -0.06 8.56
N ASP A 126 17.04 -1.21 9.20
CA ASP A 126 17.98 -1.93 10.06
C ASP A 126 19.23 -2.42 9.28
N ALA A 127 19.10 -2.64 7.98
CA ALA A 127 20.20 -3.10 7.12
C ALA A 127 21.03 -1.96 6.49
N LEU A 128 20.62 -0.69 6.65
CA LEU A 128 21.40 0.45 6.16
C LEU A 128 22.69 0.61 6.98
N ASP A 129 23.74 1.08 6.32
CA ASP A 129 24.94 1.52 7.02
C ASP A 129 24.73 2.84 7.77
N ASN A 130 25.59 3.12 8.75
CA ASN A 130 25.47 4.34 9.56
C ASN A 130 25.55 5.64 8.74
N PRO A 131 26.46 5.79 7.76
CA PRO A 131 26.51 7.00 6.92
C PRO A 131 25.19 7.25 6.18
N THR A 132 24.56 6.20 5.64
CA THR A 132 23.27 6.34 4.96
C THR A 132 22.14 6.70 5.94
N ARG A 133 22.10 6.07 7.13
CA ARG A 133 21.11 6.44 8.17
C ARG A 133 21.25 7.90 8.60
N GLU A 134 22.47 8.37 8.83
CA GLU A 134 22.77 9.76 9.18
C GLU A 134 22.36 10.72 8.03
N GLN A 135 22.67 10.36 6.79
CA GLN A 135 22.31 11.15 5.62
C GLN A 135 20.80 11.38 5.52
N ILE A 136 19.97 10.34 5.77
CA ILE A 136 18.52 10.40 5.54
C ILE A 136 17.71 10.80 6.79
N ALA A 137 18.31 10.86 7.96
CA ALA A 137 17.60 11.00 9.25
C ALA A 137 16.70 12.23 9.33
N ALA A 138 17.12 13.35 8.73
CA ALA A 138 16.37 14.61 8.73
C ALA A 138 15.74 14.94 7.37
N LEU A 139 15.85 14.05 6.38
CA LEU A 139 15.32 14.30 5.04
C LEU A 139 13.84 13.93 4.95
N ALA A 140 13.15 14.65 4.10
CA ALA A 140 11.76 14.42 3.75
C ALA A 140 11.57 14.54 2.23
N ALA A 141 10.58 13.87 1.66
CA ALA A 141 10.23 13.94 0.25
C ALA A 141 8.75 14.32 0.07
N TYR A 142 8.43 15.00 -1.01
CA TYR A 142 7.06 15.19 -1.44
C TYR A 142 6.49 13.89 -1.99
N HIS A 143 5.19 13.65 -1.79
CA HIS A 143 4.50 12.47 -2.31
C HIS A 143 3.33 12.87 -3.22
N SER A 144 3.34 12.41 -4.47
CA SER A 144 2.31 12.74 -5.46
C SER A 144 1.91 11.56 -6.33
N LEU A 145 0.61 11.34 -6.46
CA LEU A 145 0.07 10.38 -7.41
C LEU A 145 0.29 10.86 -8.85
N PHE A 146 0.13 12.17 -9.13
CA PHE A 146 0.41 12.75 -10.44
C PHE A 146 1.86 12.49 -10.87
N TYR A 147 2.83 12.75 -9.99
CA TYR A 147 4.24 12.48 -10.28
C TYR A 147 4.46 11.01 -10.66
N SER A 148 3.99 10.09 -9.84
CA SER A 148 4.21 8.65 -10.09
C SER A 148 3.49 8.12 -11.33
N GLN A 149 2.35 8.69 -11.69
CA GLN A 149 1.66 8.37 -12.94
C GLN A 149 2.39 8.93 -14.16
N SER A 150 2.91 10.16 -14.08
CA SER A 150 3.68 10.76 -15.19
C SER A 150 4.95 9.96 -15.52
N LYS A 151 5.61 9.35 -14.52
CA LYS A 151 6.80 8.50 -14.72
C LYS A 151 6.51 7.22 -15.53
N VAL A 152 5.25 6.80 -15.60
CA VAL A 152 4.81 5.66 -16.44
C VAL A 152 4.03 6.11 -17.69
N GLY A 153 4.16 7.39 -18.06
CA GLY A 153 3.54 7.96 -19.27
C GLY A 153 2.03 8.23 -19.15
N HIS A 154 1.48 8.22 -17.95
CA HIS A 154 0.08 8.50 -17.70
C HIS A 154 -0.08 9.86 -17.01
N ASN A 155 -0.77 10.80 -17.68
CA ASN A 155 -1.06 12.13 -17.17
C ASN A 155 -2.58 12.28 -16.94
N PRO A 156 -3.10 11.77 -15.82
CA PRO A 156 -4.53 11.80 -15.53
C PRO A 156 -5.03 13.24 -15.29
N ALA A 157 -6.29 13.50 -15.61
CA ALA A 157 -6.92 14.76 -15.28
C ALA A 157 -7.14 14.89 -13.76
N LYS A 158 -7.17 16.13 -13.28
CA LYS A 158 -7.60 16.42 -11.90
C LYS A 158 -9.03 15.90 -11.66
N GLY A 159 -9.26 15.23 -10.55
CA GLY A 159 -10.54 14.65 -10.18
C GLY A 159 -10.89 13.33 -10.90
N ALA A 160 -10.03 12.79 -11.75
CA ALA A 160 -10.28 11.54 -12.47
C ALA A 160 -10.43 10.32 -11.54
N SER A 161 -9.79 10.33 -10.38
CA SER A 161 -9.95 9.30 -9.35
C SER A 161 -9.48 9.80 -7.98
N TYR A 162 -9.64 8.96 -6.97
CA TYR A 162 -9.11 9.17 -5.63
C TYR A 162 -7.60 9.52 -5.68
N GLY A 163 -7.21 10.56 -4.94
CA GLY A 163 -5.82 11.03 -4.90
C GLY A 163 -5.38 11.92 -6.05
N LEU A 164 -6.23 12.14 -7.05
CA LEU A 164 -5.99 13.06 -8.16
C LEU A 164 -6.72 14.40 -7.98
N ASN A 165 -6.88 14.85 -6.75
CA ASN A 165 -7.53 16.10 -6.41
C ASN A 165 -6.55 17.27 -6.41
N ASP A 166 -7.08 18.50 -6.44
CA ASP A 166 -6.32 19.73 -6.23
C ASP A 166 -6.10 19.93 -4.73
N GLN A 167 -5.03 19.38 -4.22
CA GLN A 167 -4.66 19.44 -2.80
C GLN A 167 -3.15 19.69 -2.68
N ASP A 168 -2.76 20.23 -1.54
CA ASP A 168 -1.35 20.40 -1.22
C ASP A 168 -0.64 19.04 -1.23
N VAL A 169 0.52 19.01 -1.85
CA VAL A 169 1.33 17.79 -1.91
C VAL A 169 1.99 17.56 -0.55
N PRO A 170 1.70 16.47 0.14
CA PRO A 170 2.25 16.23 1.47
C PRO A 170 3.77 16.00 1.42
N LEU A 171 4.49 16.65 2.34
CA LEU A 171 5.89 16.37 2.63
C LEU A 171 5.96 15.31 3.73
N ARG A 172 6.77 14.25 3.54
CA ARG A 172 6.86 13.13 4.48
C ARG A 172 8.30 12.78 4.79
N PRO A 173 8.65 12.47 6.06
CA PRO A 173 10.02 12.11 6.40
C PRO A 173 10.41 10.81 5.70
N LEU A 174 11.69 10.68 5.30
CA LEU A 174 12.21 9.44 4.70
C LEU A 174 12.33 8.30 5.73
N VAL A 175 12.36 8.64 7.02
CA VAL A 175 12.39 7.69 8.15
C VAL A 175 11.26 8.04 9.09
N LYS A 176 10.36 7.09 9.35
CA LYS A 176 9.27 7.23 10.33
C LYS A 176 9.47 6.24 11.47
N LEU A 177 9.14 6.66 12.69
CA LEU A 177 8.96 5.73 13.80
C LEU A 177 7.54 5.16 13.75
N HIS A 178 7.43 3.85 13.79
CA HIS A 178 6.15 3.19 13.88
C HIS A 178 5.46 3.53 15.22
N PRO A 179 4.22 4.07 15.22
CA PRO A 179 3.64 4.65 16.44
C PRO A 179 3.41 3.65 17.58
N VAL A 180 3.26 2.35 17.27
CA VAL A 180 3.06 1.30 18.27
C VAL A 180 4.38 0.61 18.65
N THR A 181 5.13 0.13 17.67
CA THR A 181 6.35 -0.66 17.92
C THR A 181 7.59 0.19 18.16
N GLN A 182 7.54 1.49 17.88
CA GLN A 182 8.65 2.45 17.96
C GLN A 182 9.86 2.06 17.09
N ARG A 183 9.71 1.09 16.19
CA ARG A 183 10.75 0.73 15.24
C ARG A 183 10.80 1.75 14.10
N PRO A 184 12.00 2.19 13.69
CA PRO A 184 12.15 3.04 12.52
C PRO A 184 11.89 2.21 11.25
N ALA A 185 11.31 2.86 10.26
CA ALA A 185 11.05 2.30 8.94
C ALA A 185 11.35 3.34 7.85
N LEU A 186 11.86 2.92 6.71
CA LEU A 186 11.93 3.78 5.53
C LEU A 186 10.52 4.12 5.06
N PHE A 187 10.29 5.39 4.73
CA PHE A 187 9.00 5.85 4.22
C PHE A 187 9.19 6.52 2.85
N ILE A 188 9.34 5.66 1.85
CA ILE A 188 9.64 5.99 0.45
C ILE A 188 8.59 5.31 -0.45
N GLY A 189 8.82 5.27 -1.74
CA GLY A 189 7.94 4.57 -2.69
C GLY A 189 7.82 5.36 -3.99
N ARG A 190 7.14 4.80 -4.98
CA ARG A 190 6.98 5.42 -6.31
C ARG A 190 6.37 6.82 -6.28
N HIS A 191 5.65 7.18 -5.22
CA HIS A 191 5.02 8.50 -5.08
C HIS A 191 5.98 9.57 -4.56
N ALA A 192 7.12 9.16 -3.97
CA ALA A 192 8.10 10.07 -3.38
C ALA A 192 8.94 10.76 -4.46
N TYR A 193 9.16 12.07 -4.31
CA TYR A 193 10.00 12.89 -5.18
C TYR A 193 10.43 14.17 -4.47
N GLY A 194 11.42 14.86 -5.03
CA GLY A 194 11.77 16.22 -4.62
C GLY A 194 12.06 16.35 -3.12
N ILE A 195 13.30 16.16 -2.71
CA ILE A 195 13.76 16.31 -1.34
C ILE A 195 14.17 17.77 -1.14
N PRO A 196 13.55 18.55 -0.22
CA PRO A 196 13.95 19.92 0.04
C PRO A 196 15.44 20.05 0.36
N GLY A 197 16.11 20.97 -0.32
CA GLY A 197 17.56 21.18 -0.17
C GLY A 197 18.46 20.38 -1.11
N LEU A 198 17.89 19.41 -1.85
CA LEU A 198 18.60 18.68 -2.92
C LEU A 198 18.07 19.09 -4.29
N SER A 199 18.91 18.99 -5.31
CA SER A 199 18.46 19.10 -6.70
C SER A 199 17.51 17.94 -7.08
N GLU A 200 16.78 18.09 -8.18
CA GLU A 200 15.89 17.04 -8.69
C GLU A 200 16.66 15.74 -8.94
N SER A 201 17.83 15.82 -9.60
CA SER A 201 18.65 14.65 -9.90
C SER A 201 19.23 13.96 -8.65
N GLU A 202 19.65 14.74 -7.64
CA GLU A 202 20.13 14.19 -6.38
C GLU A 202 19.00 13.51 -5.60
N SER A 203 17.81 14.13 -5.57
CA SER A 203 16.63 13.58 -4.94
C SER A 203 16.22 12.25 -5.60
N GLU A 204 16.17 12.21 -6.92
CA GLU A 204 15.81 11.01 -7.69
C GLU A 204 16.83 9.89 -7.48
N ALA A 205 18.12 10.19 -7.56
CA ALA A 205 19.19 9.21 -7.34
C ALA A 205 19.18 8.62 -5.92
N LEU A 206 18.91 9.45 -4.89
CA LEU A 206 18.84 8.98 -3.51
C LEU A 206 17.60 8.08 -3.31
N LEU A 207 16.43 8.51 -3.76
CA LEU A 207 15.18 7.75 -3.63
C LEU A 207 15.26 6.42 -4.38
N GLU A 208 15.80 6.40 -5.60
CA GLU A 208 15.99 5.18 -6.38
C GLU A 208 16.96 4.22 -5.69
N ARG A 209 18.11 4.71 -5.22
CA ARG A 209 19.09 3.90 -4.47
C ARG A 209 18.47 3.25 -3.24
N LEU A 210 17.70 4.00 -2.46
CA LEU A 210 17.01 3.48 -1.28
C LEU A 210 15.94 2.45 -1.66
N MET A 211 15.19 2.69 -2.74
CA MET A 211 14.17 1.78 -3.25
C MET A 211 14.78 0.44 -3.71
N VAL A 212 15.83 0.50 -4.53
CA VAL A 212 16.53 -0.70 -5.01
C VAL A 212 17.12 -1.49 -3.85
N PHE A 213 17.70 -0.81 -2.86
CA PHE A 213 18.23 -1.44 -1.67
C PHE A 213 17.13 -2.10 -0.83
N ALA A 214 16.02 -1.42 -0.59
CA ALA A 214 14.95 -1.90 0.29
C ALA A 214 14.17 -3.07 -0.31
N CYS A 215 13.86 -3.01 -1.61
CA CYS A 215 12.91 -3.91 -2.28
C CYS A 215 13.58 -5.14 -2.93
N GLN A 216 14.45 -5.84 -2.17
CA GLN A 216 15.10 -7.07 -2.60
C GLN A 216 15.19 -8.10 -1.46
N PRO A 217 15.40 -9.39 -1.80
CA PRO A 217 15.61 -10.42 -0.78
C PRO A 217 16.76 -10.05 0.18
N PRO A 218 16.67 -10.46 1.47
CA PRO A 218 15.62 -11.27 2.07
C PRO A 218 14.42 -10.45 2.60
N ARG A 219 14.33 -9.16 2.31
CA ARG A 219 13.34 -8.23 2.87
C ARG A 219 11.99 -8.25 2.15
N VAL A 220 11.87 -9.00 1.06
CA VAL A 220 10.64 -9.10 0.25
C VAL A 220 9.94 -10.43 0.51
N PHE A 221 8.67 -10.34 0.89
CA PHE A 221 7.75 -11.47 0.98
C PHE A 221 6.77 -11.40 -0.20
N GLY A 222 6.49 -12.53 -0.85
CA GLY A 222 5.54 -12.64 -1.94
C GLY A 222 4.43 -13.65 -1.64
N HIS A 223 3.18 -13.29 -1.97
CA HIS A 223 2.03 -14.20 -1.84
C HIS A 223 1.43 -14.49 -3.21
N THR A 224 1.30 -15.78 -3.54
CA THR A 224 0.53 -16.25 -4.69
C THR A 224 -0.91 -16.49 -4.24
N TRP A 225 -1.82 -15.74 -4.84
CA TRP A 225 -3.21 -15.72 -4.43
C TRP A 225 -3.96 -16.98 -4.84
N THR A 226 -4.82 -17.45 -3.95
CA THR A 226 -5.90 -18.41 -4.21
C THR A 226 -7.24 -17.71 -3.95
N PRO A 227 -8.33 -18.00 -4.71
CA PRO A 227 -9.64 -17.44 -4.39
C PRO A 227 -10.04 -17.74 -2.93
N GLY A 228 -10.50 -16.71 -2.23
CA GLY A 228 -10.83 -16.77 -0.81
C GLY A 228 -9.71 -16.33 0.14
N ASP A 229 -8.48 -16.14 -0.34
CA ASP A 229 -7.40 -15.61 0.49
C ASP A 229 -7.66 -14.15 0.88
N VAL A 230 -7.26 -13.81 2.10
CA VAL A 230 -7.27 -12.45 2.64
C VAL A 230 -5.88 -12.11 3.14
N VAL A 231 -5.38 -10.94 2.79
CA VAL A 231 -4.11 -10.41 3.33
C VAL A 231 -4.35 -9.03 3.90
N MET A 232 -3.86 -8.80 5.12
CA MET A 232 -3.81 -7.48 5.74
C MET A 232 -2.36 -7.05 5.96
N TRP A 233 -2.09 -5.76 5.76
CA TRP A 233 -0.75 -5.22 5.97
C TRP A 233 -0.75 -3.83 6.58
N ASP A 234 0.37 -3.50 7.21
CA ASP A 234 0.63 -2.22 7.86
C ASP A 234 1.35 -1.26 6.90
N ASN A 235 0.59 -0.32 6.34
CA ASN A 235 1.13 0.69 5.41
C ASN A 235 2.19 1.61 6.05
N ARG A 236 2.32 1.61 7.38
CA ARG A 236 3.28 2.47 8.09
C ARG A 236 4.72 1.92 8.02
N CYS A 237 4.88 0.65 7.64
CA CYS A 237 6.17 -0.01 7.66
C CYS A 237 6.44 -1.00 6.52
N VAL A 238 5.56 -1.09 5.51
CA VAL A 238 5.83 -1.88 4.31
C VAL A 238 5.58 -1.10 3.03
N LEU A 239 6.35 -1.40 1.98
CA LEU A 239 5.96 -1.14 0.60
C LEU A 239 5.32 -2.40 0.03
N HIS A 240 4.42 -2.23 -0.92
CA HIS A 240 3.84 -3.35 -1.63
C HIS A 240 3.70 -3.08 -3.13
N ARG A 241 3.55 -4.15 -3.91
CA ARG A 241 3.25 -4.08 -5.34
C ARG A 241 2.52 -5.32 -5.84
N ALA A 242 1.74 -5.17 -6.90
CA ALA A 242 1.26 -6.29 -7.68
C ALA A 242 2.34 -6.76 -8.67
N ARG A 243 2.46 -8.07 -8.87
CA ARG A 243 3.27 -8.59 -9.98
C ARG A 243 2.46 -8.55 -11.28
N PRO A 244 3.09 -8.35 -12.43
CA PRO A 244 2.44 -8.43 -13.72
C PRO A 244 1.73 -9.77 -13.92
N TYR A 245 0.65 -9.75 -14.66
CA TYR A 245 -0.10 -10.94 -15.11
C TYR A 245 -0.70 -10.69 -16.50
N ASN A 246 -1.24 -11.72 -17.12
CA ASN A 246 -1.97 -11.55 -18.38
C ASN A 246 -3.30 -10.83 -18.11
N TYR A 247 -3.42 -9.56 -18.49
CA TYR A 247 -4.60 -8.72 -18.27
C TYR A 247 -5.84 -9.17 -19.06
N ASP A 248 -5.71 -10.09 -20.04
CA ASP A 248 -6.86 -10.74 -20.66
C ASP A 248 -7.54 -11.75 -19.72
N LYS A 249 -6.83 -12.18 -18.67
CA LYS A 249 -7.39 -13.04 -17.62
C LYS A 249 -8.01 -12.18 -16.52
N PRO A 250 -9.15 -12.60 -15.94
CA PRO A 250 -9.77 -11.83 -14.85
C PRO A 250 -8.92 -11.87 -13.59
N ARG A 251 -8.76 -10.70 -12.95
CA ARG A 251 -8.27 -10.55 -11.58
C ARG A 251 -9.21 -9.60 -10.85
N ILE A 252 -9.92 -10.14 -9.88
CA ILE A 252 -10.92 -9.40 -9.10
C ILE A 252 -10.58 -9.55 -7.63
N MET A 253 -10.16 -8.44 -7.02
CA MET A 253 -9.89 -8.35 -5.60
C MET A 253 -10.87 -7.37 -4.97
N ARG A 254 -11.09 -7.49 -3.68
CA ARG A 254 -11.84 -6.53 -2.87
C ARG A 254 -10.90 -5.90 -1.85
N HIS A 255 -10.96 -4.60 -1.73
CA HIS A 255 -10.04 -3.81 -0.93
C HIS A 255 -10.79 -2.98 0.11
N VAL A 256 -10.34 -3.05 1.35
CA VAL A 256 -10.69 -2.14 2.44
C VAL A 256 -9.41 -1.44 2.88
N ARG A 257 -9.46 -0.11 3.01
CA ARG A 257 -8.34 0.71 3.44
C ARG A 257 -8.72 1.48 4.70
N VAL A 258 -7.82 1.49 5.66
CA VAL A 258 -7.99 2.18 6.94
C VAL A 258 -7.21 3.49 6.91
N ALA A 259 -7.87 4.59 7.25
CA ALA A 259 -7.27 5.91 7.31
C ALA A 259 -6.19 5.99 8.40
N GLY A 260 -5.22 6.85 8.19
CA GLY A 260 -4.19 7.13 9.18
C GLY A 260 -4.68 8.01 10.32
N ASP A 261 -4.02 7.90 11.47
CA ASP A 261 -4.24 8.82 12.59
C ASP A 261 -3.61 10.19 12.26
N PRO A 262 -4.36 11.29 12.34
CA PRO A 262 -3.83 12.64 12.07
C PRO A 262 -2.60 13.03 12.91
N ARG A 263 -2.41 12.39 14.07
CA ARG A 263 -1.26 12.65 14.96
C ARG A 263 0.03 12.01 14.45
N THR A 264 -0.06 10.95 13.66
CA THR A 264 1.10 10.14 13.23
C THR A 264 1.24 10.02 11.71
N GLU A 265 0.12 10.14 10.96
CA GLU A 265 0.09 9.89 9.52
C GLU A 265 -0.12 11.16 8.67
N ALA A 266 -0.24 12.34 9.30
CA ALA A 266 -0.26 13.60 8.56
C ALA A 266 1.10 13.91 7.92
N GLY A 267 1.08 14.67 6.81
CA GLY A 267 2.28 15.28 6.25
C GLY A 267 2.92 16.28 7.21
N ILE A 268 4.22 16.52 7.04
CA ILE A 268 4.94 17.57 7.77
C ILE A 268 4.35 18.92 7.34
N ARG A 269 3.99 19.74 8.29
CA ARG A 269 3.61 21.14 8.01
C ARG A 269 4.89 21.95 7.82
N VAL A 270 5.04 22.56 6.65
CA VAL A 270 6.14 23.46 6.30
C VAL A 270 5.73 24.89 6.67
#